data_05c74b1b3719dc0f1a0c35536fc24c88
#
_entry.id   05c74b1b3719dc0f1a0c35536fc24c88
#
_cell.length_a   1.000
_cell.length_b   1.000
_cell.length_c   1.000
_cell.angle_alpha   90.00
_cell.angle_beta   90.00
_cell.angle_gamma   90.00
#
_symmetry.space_group_name_H-M   'P 1'
#
loop_
_entity.id
_entity.type
_entity.pdbx_description
1 polymer ?
#
loop_
_entity_poly.entity_id
_entity_poly.type
_entity_poly.pdbx_seq_one_letter_code
_entity_poly.pdbx_strand_id
1 'polypeptide(L)'
;INLSLWGLLVSGVLGLSIDKDTIFYFFTVNEYSAGVEEFTFGIFNSVSQVTYICVVIGISIFYGPAQTASRALMVKLSPQEKMTEFFGLYAFAGKSTAWLVPGLMSIILAFTGSLQYAMISIVLFNLIGIVGMYFVSENDQ
;
A
#
# COMPACT_ATOMS: atom_id res chain seq x y z
N ILE A 1 4.22 11.84 -8.71
CA ILE A 1 4.51 11.16 -7.41
C ILE A 1 3.38 11.41 -6.42
N ASN A 2 3.02 12.64 -6.10
CA ASN A 2 1.97 12.96 -5.12
C ASN A 2 0.64 12.27 -5.42
N LEU A 3 0.16 12.28 -6.67
CA LEU A 3 -1.08 11.61 -7.06
C LEU A 3 -1.05 10.10 -6.79
N SER A 4 0.08 9.45 -7.08
CA SER A 4 0.24 8.01 -6.85
C SER A 4 0.29 7.68 -5.35
N LEU A 5 0.95 8.52 -4.54
CA LEU A 5 1.00 8.36 -3.09
C LEU A 5 -0.37 8.53 -2.44
N TRP A 6 -1.14 9.55 -2.88
CA TRP A 6 -2.52 9.73 -2.43
C TRP A 6 -3.42 8.56 -2.84
N GLY A 7 -3.26 8.04 -4.07
CA GLY A 7 -3.97 6.85 -4.52
C GLY A 7 -3.68 5.62 -3.67
N LEU A 8 -2.40 5.40 -3.31
CA LEU A 8 -2.00 4.33 -2.41
C LEU A 8 -2.57 4.50 -1.00
N LEU A 9 -2.61 5.74 -0.49
CA LEU A 9 -3.19 6.02 0.83
C LEU A 9 -4.69 5.73 0.84
N VAL A 10 -5.43 6.22 -0.14
CA VAL A 10 -6.88 5.97 -0.27
C VAL A 10 -7.15 4.48 -0.37
N SER A 11 -6.42 3.76 -1.23
CA SER A 11 -6.57 2.31 -1.38
C SER A 11 -6.22 1.56 -0.08
N GLY A 12 -5.19 2.01 0.65
CA GLY A 12 -4.82 1.44 1.95
C GLY A 12 -5.90 1.63 3.01
N VAL A 13 -6.49 2.83 3.09
CA VAL A 13 -7.61 3.12 4.01
C VAL A 13 -8.85 2.32 3.64
N LEU A 14 -9.15 2.17 2.34
CA LEU A 14 -10.24 1.31 1.89
C LEU A 14 -10.00 -0.15 2.30
N GLY A 15 -8.76 -0.63 2.19
CA GLY A 15 -8.39 -1.99 2.64
C GLY A 15 -8.60 -2.20 4.14
N LEU A 16 -8.37 -1.19 4.97
CA LEU A 16 -8.65 -1.25 6.41
C LEU A 16 -10.14 -1.39 6.74
N SER A 17 -11.00 -0.89 5.85
CA SER A 17 -12.45 -0.88 6.06
C SER A 17 -13.13 -2.22 5.73
N ILE A 18 -12.36 -3.22 5.27
CA ILE A 18 -12.87 -4.53 4.90
C ILE A 18 -12.57 -5.52 6.03
N ASP A 19 -13.62 -6.02 6.69
CA ASP A 19 -13.54 -7.12 7.65
C ASP A 19 -14.21 -8.38 7.07
N LYS A 20 -14.09 -9.51 7.76
CA LYS A 20 -14.65 -10.80 7.33
C LYS A 20 -16.15 -10.73 7.09
N ASP A 21 -16.88 -10.02 7.94
CA ASP A 21 -18.33 -9.97 7.96
C ASP A 21 -18.90 -8.60 7.61
N THR A 22 -18.06 -7.56 7.52
CA THR A 22 -18.51 -6.18 7.26
C THR A 22 -17.59 -5.47 6.27
N ILE A 23 -18.19 -4.77 5.32
CA ILE A 23 -17.51 -3.83 4.42
C ILE A 23 -17.88 -2.41 4.86
N PHE A 24 -16.87 -1.51 4.99
CA PHE A 24 -17.06 -0.13 5.45
C PHE A 24 -17.73 0.01 6.83
N TYR A 25 -17.59 -0.98 7.73
CA TYR A 25 -18.23 -0.99 9.07
C TYR A 25 -19.76 -0.88 9.08
N PHE A 26 -20.41 -0.67 7.95
CA PHE A 26 -21.85 -0.44 7.85
C PHE A 26 -22.59 -1.53 7.07
N PHE A 27 -21.91 -2.27 6.20
CA PHE A 27 -22.55 -3.29 5.37
C PHE A 27 -22.19 -4.68 5.87
N THR A 28 -23.16 -5.38 6.46
CA THR A 28 -23.05 -6.81 6.78
C THR A 28 -23.27 -7.62 5.50
N VAL A 29 -22.29 -8.48 5.15
CA VAL A 29 -22.20 -9.13 3.83
C VAL A 29 -22.72 -10.58 3.84
N ASN A 30 -23.20 -11.08 4.98
CA ASN A 30 -23.60 -12.47 5.13
C ASN A 30 -24.74 -12.93 4.19
N GLU A 31 -25.59 -12.03 3.72
CA GLU A 31 -26.70 -12.38 2.82
C GLU A 31 -26.31 -12.54 1.34
N TYR A 32 -25.15 -12.03 0.92
CA TYR A 32 -24.72 -12.02 -0.49
C TYR A 32 -23.70 -13.11 -0.86
N SER A 33 -23.31 -13.97 0.07
CA SER A 33 -22.27 -14.98 -0.17
C SER A 33 -22.65 -16.01 -1.24
N ALA A 34 -23.89 -16.45 -1.27
CA ALA A 34 -24.38 -17.47 -2.20
C ALA A 34 -24.28 -17.02 -3.70
N GLY A 35 -24.58 -15.75 -3.98
CA GLY A 35 -24.48 -15.21 -5.35
C GLY A 35 -23.04 -15.06 -5.84
N VAL A 36 -22.08 -14.88 -4.95
CA VAL A 36 -20.66 -14.73 -5.28
C VAL A 36 -20.04 -16.10 -5.63
N GLU A 37 -20.41 -17.15 -4.91
CA GLU A 37 -19.97 -18.51 -5.22
C GLU A 37 -20.39 -18.94 -6.62
N GLU A 38 -21.63 -18.62 -7.01
CA GLU A 38 -22.15 -18.96 -8.35
C GLU A 38 -21.45 -18.15 -9.46
N PHE A 39 -21.21 -16.85 -9.24
CA PHE A 39 -20.57 -15.98 -10.21
C PHE A 39 -19.07 -16.26 -10.38
N THR A 40 -18.39 -16.72 -9.33
CA THR A 40 -16.92 -16.94 -9.32
C THR A 40 -16.52 -18.40 -9.47
N PHE A 41 -17.43 -19.27 -9.87
CA PHE A 41 -17.19 -20.72 -10.02
C PHE A 41 -16.61 -21.36 -8.74
N GLY A 42 -17.00 -20.89 -7.56
CA GLY A 42 -16.51 -21.41 -6.28
C GLY A 42 -15.09 -21.00 -5.90
N ILE A 43 -14.47 -20.05 -6.63
CA ILE A 43 -13.12 -19.56 -6.30
C ILE A 43 -13.16 -18.63 -5.07
N PHE A 44 -14.24 -17.87 -4.92
CA PHE A 44 -14.44 -16.94 -3.80
C PHE A 44 -15.73 -17.28 -3.07
N ASN A 45 -15.61 -17.46 -1.75
CA ASN A 45 -16.71 -17.84 -0.89
C ASN A 45 -17.34 -16.66 -0.14
N SER A 46 -16.82 -15.44 -0.37
CA SER A 46 -17.30 -14.24 0.33
C SER A 46 -17.16 -12.99 -0.52
N VAL A 47 -18.14 -12.10 -0.43
CA VAL A 47 -18.09 -10.77 -1.06
C VAL A 47 -16.90 -9.95 -0.53
N SER A 48 -16.54 -10.12 0.74
CA SER A 48 -15.35 -9.47 1.33
C SER A 48 -14.07 -9.84 0.58
N GLN A 49 -13.91 -11.11 0.15
CA GLN A 49 -12.75 -11.55 -0.63
C GLN A 49 -12.69 -10.86 -2.00
N VAL A 50 -13.80 -10.76 -2.71
CA VAL A 50 -13.87 -10.07 -4.01
C VAL A 50 -13.59 -8.58 -3.85
N THR A 51 -14.17 -7.94 -2.84
CA THR A 51 -13.92 -6.52 -2.54
C THR A 51 -12.46 -6.28 -2.22
N TYR A 52 -11.83 -7.16 -1.42
CA TYR A 52 -10.40 -7.07 -1.11
C TYR A 52 -9.54 -7.16 -2.37
N ILE A 53 -9.86 -8.05 -3.30
CA ILE A 53 -9.15 -8.15 -4.58
C ILE A 53 -9.30 -6.88 -5.41
N CYS A 54 -10.48 -6.29 -5.48
CA CYS A 54 -10.69 -5.01 -6.16
C CYS A 54 -9.80 -3.89 -5.57
N VAL A 55 -9.66 -3.84 -4.24
CA VAL A 55 -8.77 -2.90 -3.57
C VAL A 55 -7.30 -3.19 -3.90
N VAL A 56 -6.89 -4.46 -3.90
CA VAL A 56 -5.52 -4.85 -4.28
C VAL A 56 -5.19 -4.48 -5.73
N ILE A 57 -6.14 -4.65 -6.65
CA ILE A 57 -5.99 -4.20 -8.04
C ILE A 57 -5.82 -2.67 -8.07
N GLY A 58 -6.63 -1.92 -7.32
CA GLY A 58 -6.50 -0.47 -7.18
C GLY A 58 -5.11 -0.06 -6.67
N ILE A 59 -4.62 -0.71 -5.62
CA ILE A 59 -3.27 -0.49 -5.09
C ILE A 59 -2.22 -0.73 -6.18
N SER A 60 -2.34 -1.81 -6.94
CA SER A 60 -1.38 -2.19 -7.98
C SER A 60 -1.28 -1.14 -9.09
N ILE A 61 -2.41 -0.53 -9.48
CA ILE A 61 -2.46 0.54 -10.49
C ILE A 61 -1.66 1.77 -10.04
N PHE A 62 -1.72 2.13 -8.78
CA PHE A 62 -0.99 3.30 -8.24
C PHE A 62 0.46 2.96 -7.85
N TYR A 63 0.75 1.71 -7.50
CA TYR A 63 2.08 1.27 -7.08
C TYR A 63 3.10 1.34 -8.20
N GLY A 64 2.75 0.91 -9.42
CA GLY A 64 3.63 0.96 -10.58
C GLY A 64 4.14 2.37 -10.90
N PRO A 65 3.25 3.36 -11.13
CA PRO A 65 3.64 4.74 -11.33
C PRO A 65 4.43 5.35 -10.16
N ALA A 66 4.09 5.02 -8.90
CA ALA A 66 4.84 5.49 -7.73
C ALA A 66 6.29 5.02 -7.75
N GLN A 67 6.52 3.74 -8.05
CA GLN A 67 7.85 3.15 -8.19
C GLN A 67 8.66 3.80 -9.32
N THR A 68 8.05 3.99 -10.47
CA THR A 68 8.71 4.62 -11.63
C THR A 68 9.05 6.07 -11.35
N ALA A 69 8.12 6.81 -10.77
CA ALA A 69 8.30 8.22 -10.45
C ALA A 69 9.37 8.43 -9.37
N SER A 70 9.48 7.55 -8.37
CA SER A 70 10.52 7.66 -7.34
C SER A 70 11.93 7.44 -7.91
N ARG A 71 12.07 6.51 -8.87
CA ARG A 71 13.34 6.31 -9.59
C ARG A 71 13.69 7.50 -10.47
N ALA A 72 12.71 8.06 -11.17
CA ALA A 72 12.91 9.24 -12.01
C ALA A 72 13.31 10.46 -11.17
N LEU A 73 12.68 10.66 -10.02
CA LEU A 73 13.05 11.73 -9.09
C LEU A 73 14.49 11.57 -8.59
N MET A 74 14.88 10.35 -8.24
CA MET A 74 16.23 10.07 -7.80
C MET A 74 17.26 10.41 -8.88
N VAL A 75 17.00 10.07 -10.15
CA VAL A 75 17.86 10.43 -11.28
C VAL A 75 17.98 11.95 -11.40
N LYS A 76 16.85 12.67 -11.27
CA LYS A 76 16.81 14.13 -11.39
C LYS A 76 17.58 14.85 -10.28
N LEU A 77 17.54 14.29 -9.05
CA LEU A 77 18.23 14.87 -7.89
C LEU A 77 19.70 14.46 -7.76
N SER A 78 20.14 13.42 -8.47
CA SER A 78 21.49 12.91 -8.35
C SER A 78 22.47 13.63 -9.27
N PRO A 79 23.64 14.09 -8.78
CA PRO A 79 24.71 14.58 -9.63
C PRO A 79 25.16 13.48 -10.61
N GLN A 80 25.40 13.83 -11.88
CA GLN A 80 25.75 12.86 -12.92
C GLN A 80 27.04 12.06 -12.59
N GLU A 81 28.00 12.69 -11.94
CA GLU A 81 29.27 12.07 -11.56
C GLU A 81 29.12 10.97 -10.49
N LYS A 82 28.08 11.03 -9.65
CA LYS A 82 27.85 10.13 -8.52
C LYS A 82 26.58 9.30 -8.64
N MET A 83 25.98 9.26 -9.81
CA MET A 83 24.71 8.60 -10.05
C MET A 83 24.69 7.14 -9.59
N THR A 84 25.76 6.39 -9.83
CA THR A 84 25.89 4.98 -9.43
C THR A 84 25.86 4.81 -7.91
N GLU A 85 26.50 5.72 -7.16
CA GLU A 85 26.51 5.69 -5.69
C GLU A 85 25.11 5.96 -5.13
N PHE A 86 24.41 6.94 -5.70
CA PHE A 86 23.03 7.25 -5.31
C PHE A 86 22.06 6.12 -5.63
N PHE A 87 22.22 5.42 -6.77
CA PHE A 87 21.43 4.23 -7.08
C PHE A 87 21.70 3.09 -6.10
N GLY A 88 22.96 2.91 -5.71
CA GLY A 88 23.34 1.95 -4.67
C GLY A 88 22.68 2.26 -3.33
N LEU A 89 22.71 3.53 -2.91
CA LEU A 89 22.08 3.99 -1.68
C LEU A 89 20.55 3.83 -1.72
N TYR A 90 19.92 4.19 -2.83
CA TYR A 90 18.48 4.00 -3.05
C TYR A 90 18.07 2.52 -2.96
N ALA A 91 18.81 1.65 -3.63
CA ALA A 91 18.55 0.21 -3.60
C ALA A 91 18.77 -0.37 -2.20
N PHE A 92 19.80 0.08 -1.50
CA PHE A 92 20.09 -0.32 -0.12
C PHE A 92 18.95 0.14 0.82
N ALA A 93 18.55 1.40 0.77
CA ALA A 93 17.45 1.93 1.56
C ALA A 93 16.14 1.15 1.31
N GLY A 94 15.81 0.88 0.04
CA GLY A 94 14.63 0.10 -0.32
C GLY A 94 14.66 -1.33 0.23
N LYS A 95 15.80 -2.01 0.15
CA LYS A 95 15.96 -3.36 0.71
C LYS A 95 15.95 -3.37 2.23
N SER A 96 16.57 -2.37 2.86
CA SER A 96 16.61 -2.25 4.33
C SER A 96 15.24 -2.00 4.92
N THR A 97 14.35 -1.29 4.22
CA THR A 97 12.97 -1.03 4.69
C THR A 97 11.98 -2.13 4.31
N ALA A 98 12.30 -2.98 3.33
CA ALA A 98 11.39 -4.00 2.82
C ALA A 98 10.93 -5.01 3.88
N TRP A 99 11.76 -5.35 4.88
CA TRP A 99 11.41 -6.25 5.97
C TRP A 99 10.74 -5.52 7.15
N LEU A 100 10.88 -4.21 7.24
CA LEU A 100 10.46 -3.41 8.39
C LEU A 100 8.93 -3.39 8.51
N VAL A 101 8.22 -3.20 7.40
CA VAL A 101 6.75 -3.20 7.39
C VAL A 101 6.17 -4.58 7.75
N PRO A 102 6.58 -5.70 7.11
CA PRO A 102 6.13 -7.02 7.51
C PRO A 102 6.52 -7.40 8.95
N GLY A 103 7.70 -6.95 9.40
CA GLY A 103 8.15 -7.16 10.78
C GLY A 103 7.24 -6.46 11.79
N LEU A 104 6.92 -5.21 11.57
CA LEU A 104 5.98 -4.46 12.41
C LEU A 104 4.56 -5.05 12.36
N MET A 105 4.09 -5.44 11.19
CA MET A 105 2.80 -6.12 11.05
C MET A 105 2.74 -7.41 11.89
N SER A 106 3.80 -8.21 11.86
CA SER A 106 3.90 -9.46 12.64
C SER A 106 3.88 -9.19 14.14
N ILE A 107 4.59 -8.15 14.59
CA ILE A 107 4.62 -7.75 15.99
C ILE A 107 3.23 -7.28 16.43
N ILE A 108 2.59 -6.39 15.69
CA ILE A 108 1.26 -5.88 16.01
C ILE A 108 0.25 -7.03 16.02
N LEU A 109 0.31 -7.93 15.04
CA LEU A 109 -0.57 -9.09 14.97
C LEU A 109 -0.38 -10.02 16.17
N ALA A 110 0.85 -10.23 16.63
CA ALA A 110 1.14 -11.06 17.81
C ALA A 110 0.57 -10.47 19.09
N PHE A 111 0.55 -9.14 19.24
CA PHE A 111 0.01 -8.48 20.43
C PHE A 111 -1.51 -8.27 20.38
N THR A 112 -2.07 -7.98 19.23
CA THR A 112 -3.49 -7.60 19.09
C THR A 112 -4.38 -8.77 18.62
N GLY A 113 -3.79 -9.78 17.98
CA GLY A 113 -4.53 -10.88 17.37
C GLY A 113 -5.40 -10.47 16.17
N SER A 114 -5.34 -9.19 15.74
CA SER A 114 -6.18 -8.65 14.68
C SER A 114 -5.35 -8.15 13.50
N LEU A 115 -5.68 -8.66 12.31
CA LEU A 115 -5.04 -8.25 11.06
C LEU A 115 -5.31 -6.77 10.72
N GLN A 116 -6.47 -6.24 11.11
CA GLN A 116 -6.84 -4.84 10.86
C GLN A 116 -5.87 -3.87 11.52
N TYR A 117 -5.54 -4.10 12.81
CA TYR A 117 -4.54 -3.26 13.50
C TYR A 117 -3.16 -3.39 12.87
N ALA A 118 -2.80 -4.56 12.38
CA ALA A 118 -1.52 -4.75 11.67
C ALA A 118 -1.47 -3.94 10.36
N MET A 119 -2.58 -3.83 9.64
CA MET A 119 -2.66 -3.01 8.41
C MET A 119 -2.51 -1.51 8.66
N ILE A 120 -2.81 -1.00 9.85
CA ILE A 120 -2.60 0.41 10.21
C ILE A 120 -1.13 0.81 10.02
N SER A 121 -0.19 -0.10 10.24
CA SER A 121 1.23 0.16 10.03
C SER A 121 1.55 0.57 8.58
N ILE A 122 0.90 -0.05 7.60
CA ILE A 122 1.08 0.29 6.17
C ILE A 122 0.62 1.72 5.90
N VAL A 123 -0.55 2.09 6.43
CA VAL A 123 -1.10 3.45 6.26
C VAL A 123 -0.21 4.49 6.93
N LEU A 124 0.31 4.20 8.12
CA LEU A 124 1.25 5.09 8.82
C LEU A 124 2.55 5.30 8.02
N PHE A 125 3.13 4.23 7.47
CA PHE A 125 4.32 4.35 6.62
C PHE A 125 4.04 5.14 5.35
N ASN A 126 2.87 4.96 4.75
CA ASN A 126 2.47 5.74 3.58
C ASN A 126 2.32 7.23 3.91
N LEU A 127 1.71 7.57 5.06
CA LEU A 127 1.61 8.94 5.54
C LEU A 127 3.00 9.57 5.77
N ILE A 128 3.92 8.84 6.40
CA ILE A 128 5.30 9.30 6.61
C ILE A 128 5.96 9.57 5.24
N GLY A 129 5.73 8.70 4.25
CA GLY A 129 6.23 8.89 2.89
C GLY A 129 5.68 10.15 2.21
N ILE A 130 4.38 10.42 2.36
CA ILE A 130 3.74 11.63 1.82
C ILE A 130 4.34 12.89 2.48
N VAL A 131 4.43 12.89 3.82
CA VAL A 131 5.01 14.02 4.56
C VAL A 131 6.47 14.22 4.16
N GLY A 132 7.25 13.14 4.04
CA GLY A 132 8.64 13.21 3.57
C GLY A 132 8.78 13.85 2.19
N MET A 133 7.86 13.55 1.27
CA MET A 133 7.84 14.16 -0.07
C MET A 133 7.56 15.66 -0.08
N TYR A 134 6.84 16.19 0.90
CA TYR A 134 6.64 17.64 1.01
C TYR A 134 7.90 18.39 1.42
N PHE A 135 8.85 17.71 2.07
CA PHE A 135 10.16 18.29 2.42
C PHE A 135 11.17 18.23 1.28
N VAL A 136 10.90 17.44 0.25
CA VAL A 136 11.76 17.39 -0.96
C VAL A 136 11.38 18.58 -1.85
N SER A 137 12.07 19.71 -1.68
CA SER A 137 11.94 20.86 -2.57
C SER A 137 12.60 20.54 -3.90
N GLU A 138 11.86 20.59 -4.99
CA GLU A 138 12.42 20.71 -6.32
C GLU A 138 12.95 22.17 -6.44
N ASN A 139 14.24 22.34 -6.19
CA ASN A 139 14.88 23.59 -6.63
C ASN A 139 14.88 23.55 -8.16
N ASP A 140 14.08 24.43 -8.73
CA ASP A 140 14.09 24.74 -10.16
C ASP A 140 15.51 25.20 -10.53
N GLN A 141 16.24 24.36 -11.22
CA GLN A 141 17.44 24.74 -11.99
C GLN A 141 17.09 24.81 -13.46
#